data_122dc41c2dc21ff83067da1d6bc4aab8
#
_entry.id   122dc41c2dc21ff83067da1d6bc4aab8
#
_cell.length_a   1.000
_cell.length_b   1.000
_cell.length_c   1.000
_cell.angle_alpha   90.00
_cell.angle_beta   90.00
_cell.angle_gamma   90.00
#
_symmetry.space_group_name_H-M   'P 1'
#
loop_
_entity.id
_entity.type
_entity.pdbx_description
1 polymer ?
#
loop_
_entity_poly.entity_id
_entity_poly.type
_entity_poly.pdbx_seq_one_letter_code
_entity_poly.pdbx_strand_id
1 'polypeptide(L)'
;MKMEKSIVILTGGGPAPGMNTVVGTIAKTFLSNGYRVIGLHGGYKGLFSPTQKTTDIDFLLADSIFNRGGSYLMMSRYKPSQEDFDKNFNLDFFKNNNIQLLVTVGGDDTASTANRIAKFLAAKNYPIANIHVPKTIDNDL
;
A
#
# COMPACT_ATOMS: atom_id res chain seq x y z
N MET A 1 -20.64 -15.18 -8.52
CA MET A 1 -19.21 -15.43 -8.38
C MET A 1 -18.63 -14.56 -7.27
N LYS A 2 -17.90 -15.16 -6.37
CA LYS A 2 -17.37 -14.46 -5.23
C LYS A 2 -16.07 -13.77 -5.60
N MET A 3 -16.00 -12.46 -5.40
CA MET A 3 -14.80 -11.70 -5.71
C MET A 3 -13.68 -12.05 -4.71
N GLU A 4 -12.49 -12.22 -5.22
CA GLU A 4 -11.32 -12.53 -4.43
C GLU A 4 -10.98 -11.35 -3.49
N LYS A 5 -10.66 -11.65 -2.24
CA LYS A 5 -10.24 -10.62 -1.30
C LYS A 5 -8.85 -10.13 -1.65
N SER A 6 -8.66 -8.83 -1.58
CA SER A 6 -7.39 -8.20 -1.96
C SER A 6 -6.83 -7.37 -0.83
N ILE A 7 -5.52 -7.23 -0.84
CA ILE A 7 -4.84 -6.21 -0.05
C ILE A 7 -4.10 -5.29 -1.02
N VAL A 8 -3.88 -4.06 -0.61
CA VAL A 8 -3.05 -3.13 -1.36
C VAL A 8 -1.85 -2.74 -0.50
N ILE A 9 -0.67 -2.77 -1.11
CA ILE A 9 0.58 -2.39 -0.45
C ILE A 9 1.11 -1.13 -1.11
N LEU A 10 1.48 -0.14 -0.30
CA LEU A 10 2.19 1.03 -0.79
C LEU A 10 3.33 1.39 0.15
N THR A 11 4.30 2.11 -0.39
CA THR A 11 5.45 2.55 0.35
C THR A 11 5.50 4.07 0.36
N GLY A 12 5.86 4.65 1.50
CA GLY A 12 5.88 6.09 1.65
C GLY A 12 7.19 6.61 2.21
N GLY A 13 7.38 7.93 2.10
CA GLY A 13 8.58 8.59 2.58
C GLY A 13 9.74 8.43 1.63
N GLY A 14 10.95 8.46 2.15
CA GLY A 14 12.15 8.28 1.36
C GLY A 14 12.59 6.82 1.32
N PRO A 15 13.52 6.48 0.44
CA PRO A 15 14.01 5.11 0.34
C PRO A 15 14.74 4.70 1.62
N ALA A 16 14.64 3.41 1.94
CA ALA A 16 15.37 2.84 3.07
C ALA A 16 15.82 1.43 2.69
N PRO A 17 16.94 0.97 3.25
CA PRO A 17 17.39 -0.39 3.00
C PRO A 17 16.32 -1.39 3.44
N GLY A 18 16.17 -2.45 2.68
CA GLY A 18 15.25 -3.52 3.02
C GLY A 18 13.79 -3.30 2.68
N MET A 19 13.44 -2.19 2.06
CA MET A 19 12.03 -1.93 1.71
C MET A 19 11.47 -3.03 0.81
N ASN A 20 12.22 -3.44 -0.22
CA ASN A 20 11.76 -4.49 -1.12
C ASN A 20 11.65 -5.84 -0.42
N THR A 21 12.54 -6.11 0.53
CA THR A 21 12.46 -7.33 1.33
C THR A 21 11.15 -7.36 2.12
N VAL A 22 10.79 -6.24 2.73
CA VAL A 22 9.55 -6.13 3.49
C VAL A 22 8.35 -6.31 2.58
N VAL A 23 8.32 -5.63 1.43
CA VAL A 23 7.22 -5.74 0.48
C VAL A 23 7.08 -7.18 -0.01
N GLY A 24 8.17 -7.82 -0.39
CA GLY A 24 8.15 -9.21 -0.85
C GLY A 24 7.65 -10.17 0.21
N THR A 25 8.10 -10.00 1.46
CA THR A 25 7.69 -10.83 2.58
C THR A 25 6.19 -10.69 2.86
N ILE A 26 5.71 -9.45 2.91
CA ILE A 26 4.28 -9.19 3.12
C ILE A 26 3.46 -9.82 2.01
N ALA A 27 3.88 -9.61 0.77
CA ALA A 27 3.16 -10.17 -0.38
C ALA A 27 3.04 -11.68 -0.27
N LYS A 28 4.15 -12.38 0.03
CA LYS A 28 4.14 -13.83 0.14
C LYS A 28 3.23 -14.32 1.27
N THR A 29 3.24 -13.60 2.39
CA THR A 29 2.39 -13.95 3.53
C THR A 29 0.92 -13.90 3.15
N PHE A 30 0.48 -12.83 2.51
CA PHE A 30 -0.92 -12.70 2.16
C PHE A 30 -1.33 -13.59 1.00
N LEU A 31 -0.43 -13.80 0.02
CA LEU A 31 -0.67 -14.77 -1.04
C LEU A 31 -0.89 -16.16 -0.47
N SER A 32 -0.09 -16.54 0.53
CA SER A 32 -0.22 -17.86 1.17
C SER A 32 -1.54 -18.02 1.91
N ASN A 33 -2.19 -16.91 2.25
CA ASN A 33 -3.48 -16.92 2.93
C ASN A 33 -4.66 -16.66 1.97
N GLY A 34 -4.42 -16.77 0.68
CA GLY A 34 -5.50 -16.72 -0.31
C GLY A 34 -5.91 -15.31 -0.76
N TYR A 35 -5.13 -14.30 -0.42
CA TYR A 35 -5.43 -12.94 -0.85
C TYR A 35 -4.78 -12.63 -2.20
N ARG A 36 -5.46 -11.79 -2.97
CA ARG A 36 -4.83 -11.12 -4.10
C ARG A 36 -4.02 -9.96 -3.55
N VAL A 37 -2.78 -9.79 -4.00
CA VAL A 37 -1.91 -8.73 -3.52
C VAL A 37 -1.69 -7.72 -4.62
N ILE A 38 -2.07 -6.48 -4.36
CA ILE A 38 -1.95 -5.38 -5.30
C ILE A 38 -0.86 -4.43 -4.81
N GLY A 39 0.17 -4.23 -5.62
CA GLY A 39 1.20 -3.23 -5.33
C GLY A 39 0.80 -1.92 -5.99
N LEU A 40 0.77 -0.84 -5.22
CA LEU A 40 0.45 0.49 -5.73
C LEU A 40 1.73 1.28 -5.95
N HIS A 41 1.91 1.78 -7.16
CA HIS A 41 3.10 2.55 -7.52
C HIS A 41 2.93 4.02 -7.14
N GLY A 42 4.00 4.62 -6.63
CA GLY A 42 4.01 6.04 -6.35
C GLY A 42 3.47 6.45 -4.99
N GLY A 43 3.28 5.49 -4.08
CA GLY A 43 2.82 5.81 -2.74
C GLY A 43 1.49 6.55 -2.73
N TYR A 44 1.33 7.48 -1.80
CA TYR A 44 0.08 8.24 -1.71
C TYR A 44 -0.16 9.14 -2.91
N LYS A 45 0.90 9.63 -3.54
CA LYS A 45 0.71 10.43 -4.75
C LYS A 45 0.01 9.59 -5.82
N GLY A 46 0.39 8.32 -5.94
CA GLY A 46 -0.27 7.41 -6.86
C GLY A 46 -1.72 7.12 -6.46
N LEU A 47 -1.96 6.98 -5.16
CA LEU A 47 -3.31 6.69 -4.68
C LEU A 47 -4.29 7.83 -4.96
N PHE A 48 -3.82 9.08 -4.85
CA PHE A 48 -4.67 10.25 -5.06
C PHE A 48 -4.61 10.79 -6.48
N SER A 49 -3.96 10.07 -7.39
CA SER A 49 -3.92 10.43 -8.80
C SER A 49 -5.22 10.02 -9.50
N PRO A 50 -5.54 10.61 -10.65
CA PRO A 50 -6.76 10.23 -11.38
C PRO A 50 -6.82 8.76 -11.75
N THR A 51 -5.67 8.14 -12.00
CA THR A 51 -5.58 6.72 -12.32
C THR A 51 -4.53 6.08 -11.41
N GLN A 52 -4.87 4.98 -10.79
CA GLN A 52 -3.95 4.25 -9.94
C GLN A 52 -3.14 3.26 -10.79
N LYS A 53 -1.82 3.36 -10.72
CA LYS A 53 -0.93 2.44 -11.40
C LYS A 53 -0.60 1.30 -10.45
N THR A 54 -1.02 0.09 -10.80
CA THR A 54 -0.90 -1.06 -9.90
C THR A 54 -0.24 -2.24 -10.61
N THR A 55 0.27 -3.16 -9.80
CA THR A 55 0.81 -4.43 -10.26
C THR A 55 0.25 -5.53 -9.38
N ASP A 56 -0.30 -6.58 -9.97
CA ASP A 56 -0.68 -7.77 -9.22
C ASP A 56 0.60 -8.54 -8.89
N ILE A 57 0.84 -8.75 -7.62
CA ILE A 57 2.06 -9.42 -7.16
C ILE A 57 1.74 -10.89 -6.90
N ASP A 58 2.36 -11.78 -7.69
CA ASP A 58 2.29 -13.20 -7.44
C ASP A 58 3.57 -13.68 -6.73
N PHE A 59 3.68 -14.98 -6.45
CA PHE A 59 4.84 -15.51 -5.74
C PHE A 59 6.15 -15.28 -6.49
N LEU A 60 6.13 -15.44 -7.80
CA LEU A 60 7.33 -15.25 -8.60
C LEU A 60 7.80 -13.81 -8.56
N LEU A 61 6.87 -12.88 -8.70
CA LEU A 61 7.19 -11.45 -8.64
C LEU A 61 7.65 -11.06 -7.23
N ALA A 62 7.01 -11.60 -6.20
CA ALA A 62 7.41 -11.32 -4.81
C ALA A 62 8.86 -11.74 -4.56
N ASP A 63 9.27 -12.89 -5.07
CA ASP A 63 10.66 -13.33 -4.97
C ASP A 63 11.60 -12.42 -5.72
N SER A 64 11.18 -11.94 -6.90
CA SER A 64 11.98 -11.00 -7.68
C SER A 64 12.15 -9.67 -6.95
N ILE A 65 11.08 -9.15 -6.36
CA ILE A 65 11.12 -7.90 -5.60
C ILE A 65 12.03 -8.03 -4.38
N PHE A 66 11.94 -9.15 -3.69
CA PHE A 66 12.73 -9.43 -2.51
C PHE A 66 14.23 -9.26 -2.77
N ASN A 67 14.67 -9.60 -3.97
CA ASN A 67 16.09 -9.57 -4.32
C ASN A 67 16.54 -8.30 -5.04
N ARG A 68 15.67 -7.32 -5.20
CA ARG A 68 16.03 -6.07 -5.86
C ARG A 68 16.53 -5.02 -4.89
N GLY A 69 17.46 -4.19 -5.35
CA GLY A 69 17.78 -2.97 -4.63
C GLY A 69 16.78 -1.88 -4.95
N GLY A 70 16.80 -0.80 -4.18
CA GLY A 70 15.92 0.33 -4.38
C GLY A 70 14.50 0.08 -3.90
N SER A 71 13.53 0.74 -4.53
CA SER A 71 12.12 0.55 -4.21
C SER A 71 11.35 0.16 -5.46
N TYR A 72 10.83 -1.06 -5.47
CA TYR A 72 10.07 -1.55 -6.62
C TYR A 72 8.80 -0.74 -6.86
N LEU A 73 8.07 -0.42 -5.79
CA LEU A 73 6.79 0.26 -5.91
C LEU A 73 6.92 1.77 -6.06
N MET A 74 8.12 2.29 -5.93
CA MET A 74 8.38 3.72 -5.99
C MET A 74 7.54 4.47 -4.97
N MET A 75 8.18 5.22 -4.12
CA MET A 75 7.53 5.89 -3.01
C MET A 75 7.45 7.39 -3.27
N SER A 76 6.64 8.07 -2.49
CA SER A 76 6.57 9.52 -2.54
C SER A 76 6.44 10.05 -1.12
N ARG A 77 6.80 11.32 -0.95
CA ARG A 77 6.61 12.03 0.31
C ARG A 77 5.32 12.85 0.30
N TYR A 78 4.45 12.55 -0.65
CA TYR A 78 3.20 13.27 -0.81
C TYR A 78 2.32 13.12 0.43
N LYS A 79 1.81 14.24 0.92
CA LYS A 79 0.90 14.26 2.06
C LYS A 79 -0.43 14.81 1.57
N PRO A 80 -1.46 13.98 1.49
CA PRO A 80 -2.75 14.45 0.97
C PRO A 80 -3.39 15.48 1.89
N SER A 81 -3.97 16.50 1.26
CA SER A 81 -4.73 17.51 1.97
C SER A 81 -6.17 17.02 2.17
N GLN A 82 -6.95 17.78 2.95
CA GLN A 82 -8.37 17.45 3.08
C GLN A 82 -9.09 17.55 1.74
N GLU A 83 -8.69 18.51 0.91
CA GLU A 83 -9.26 18.63 -0.43
C GLU A 83 -8.98 17.41 -1.28
N ASP A 84 -7.79 16.81 -1.15
CA ASP A 84 -7.46 15.58 -1.86
C ASP A 84 -8.43 14.47 -1.48
N PHE A 85 -8.75 14.33 -0.19
CA PHE A 85 -9.74 13.35 0.24
C PHE A 85 -11.13 13.63 -0.33
N ASP A 86 -11.52 14.89 -0.35
CA ASP A 86 -12.87 15.26 -0.79
C ASP A 86 -13.04 15.16 -2.30
N LYS A 87 -12.00 15.42 -3.08
CA LYS A 87 -12.12 15.52 -4.54
C LYS A 87 -11.36 14.46 -5.32
N ASN A 88 -10.25 13.95 -4.77
CA ASN A 88 -9.34 13.10 -5.53
C ASN A 88 -9.28 11.65 -5.06
N PHE A 89 -9.97 11.31 -3.98
CA PHE A 89 -9.95 9.94 -3.46
C PHE A 89 -10.84 9.03 -4.31
N ASN A 90 -10.27 7.98 -4.84
CA ASN A 90 -11.01 7.05 -5.69
C ASN A 90 -11.52 5.87 -4.87
N LEU A 91 -12.72 6.01 -4.33
CA LEU A 91 -13.35 4.94 -3.55
C LEU A 91 -13.61 3.69 -4.40
N ASP A 92 -13.91 3.90 -5.69
CA ASP A 92 -14.19 2.78 -6.59
C ASP A 92 -12.98 1.88 -6.78
N PHE A 93 -11.77 2.43 -6.68
CA PHE A 93 -10.57 1.60 -6.72
C PHE A 93 -10.61 0.52 -5.62
N PHE A 94 -11.01 0.91 -4.42
CA PHE A 94 -11.11 -0.03 -3.30
C PHE A 94 -12.26 -1.01 -3.48
N LYS A 95 -13.42 -0.53 -3.92
CA LYS A 95 -14.59 -1.37 -4.10
C LYS A 95 -14.42 -2.34 -5.26
N ASN A 96 -13.95 -1.86 -6.39
CA ASN A 96 -13.83 -2.68 -7.60
C ASN A 96 -12.79 -3.78 -7.46
N ASN A 97 -11.81 -3.60 -6.60
CA ASN A 97 -10.78 -4.59 -6.35
C ASN A 97 -11.01 -5.39 -5.07
N ASN A 98 -12.13 -5.16 -4.40
CA ASN A 98 -12.48 -5.83 -3.14
C ASN A 98 -11.33 -5.75 -2.12
N ILE A 99 -10.78 -4.56 -1.95
CA ILE A 99 -9.65 -4.36 -1.05
C ILE A 99 -10.14 -4.38 0.39
N GLN A 100 -9.58 -5.28 1.20
CA GLN A 100 -9.97 -5.49 2.59
C GLN A 100 -8.95 -4.94 3.57
N LEU A 101 -7.75 -4.66 3.09
CA LEU A 101 -6.64 -4.26 3.95
C LEU A 101 -5.71 -3.32 3.20
N LEU A 102 -5.33 -2.25 3.87
CA LEU A 102 -4.29 -1.34 3.40
C LEU A 102 -3.02 -1.62 4.18
N VAL A 103 -1.95 -1.98 3.49
CA VAL A 103 -0.64 -2.20 4.10
C VAL A 103 0.28 -1.08 3.65
N THR A 104 0.84 -0.36 4.60
CA THR A 104 1.78 0.71 4.28
C THR A 104 3.13 0.43 4.92
N VAL A 105 4.18 0.82 4.22
CA VAL A 105 5.55 0.69 4.71
C VAL A 105 6.18 2.08 4.65
N GLY A 106 6.62 2.59 5.78
CA GLY A 106 7.20 3.94 5.80
C GLY A 106 7.38 4.48 7.20
N GLY A 107 7.49 5.76 7.31
CA GLY A 107 7.67 6.45 8.59
C GLY A 107 6.36 6.90 9.21
N ASP A 108 6.47 7.82 10.18
CA ASP A 108 5.31 8.28 10.96
C ASP A 108 4.27 8.99 10.12
N ASP A 109 4.69 9.78 9.14
CA ASP A 109 3.75 10.48 8.26
C ASP A 109 2.96 9.48 7.41
N THR A 110 3.61 8.41 6.98
CA THR A 110 2.94 7.35 6.22
C THR A 110 1.88 6.66 7.08
N ALA A 111 2.21 6.38 8.33
CA ALA A 111 1.27 5.77 9.27
C ALA A 111 0.08 6.69 9.56
N SER A 112 0.35 7.97 9.77
CA SER A 112 -0.69 8.96 10.05
C SER A 112 -1.67 9.08 8.88
N THR A 113 -1.15 9.12 7.66
CA THR A 113 -2.00 9.18 6.47
C THR A 113 -2.83 7.91 6.30
N ALA A 114 -2.25 6.75 6.60
CA ALA A 114 -2.99 5.49 6.55
C ALA A 114 -4.20 5.52 7.48
N ASN A 115 -4.04 6.08 8.69
CA ASN A 115 -5.15 6.23 9.62
C ASN A 115 -6.24 7.16 9.06
N ARG A 116 -5.84 8.24 8.40
CA ARG A 116 -6.80 9.16 7.78
C ARG A 116 -7.60 8.44 6.70
N ILE A 117 -6.93 7.60 5.90
CA ILE A 117 -7.58 6.83 4.85
C ILE A 117 -8.59 5.85 5.45
N ALA A 118 -8.19 5.12 6.49
CA ALA A 118 -9.09 4.18 7.15
C ALA A 118 -10.34 4.87 7.69
N LYS A 119 -10.17 6.03 8.31
CA LYS A 119 -11.31 6.81 8.83
C LYS A 119 -12.21 7.32 7.73
N PHE A 120 -11.61 7.78 6.62
CA PHE A 120 -12.38 8.27 5.49
C PHE A 120 -13.21 7.14 4.87
N LEU A 121 -12.61 5.97 4.69
CA LEU A 121 -13.32 4.81 4.14
C LEU A 121 -14.44 4.35 5.06
N ALA A 122 -14.22 4.34 6.37
CA ALA A 122 -15.26 3.99 7.32
C ALA A 122 -16.44 4.97 7.23
N ALA A 123 -16.15 6.26 7.07
CA ALA A 123 -17.19 7.28 6.91
C ALA A 123 -17.98 7.11 5.62
N LYS A 124 -17.40 6.45 4.62
CA LYS A 124 -18.06 6.15 3.35
C LYS A 124 -18.68 4.76 3.32
N ASN A 125 -18.84 4.14 4.48
CA ASN A 125 -19.44 2.80 4.62
C ASN A 125 -18.61 1.70 3.94
N TYR A 126 -17.31 1.89 3.86
CA TYR A 126 -16.41 0.87 3.33
C TYR A 126 -15.21 0.69 4.28
N PRO A 127 -15.45 0.25 5.51
CA PRO A 127 -14.35 0.10 6.46
C PRO A 127 -13.38 -1.00 6.04
N ILE A 128 -12.09 -0.74 6.17
CA ILE A 128 -11.05 -1.72 5.92
C ILE A 128 -10.09 -1.72 7.09
N ALA A 129 -9.34 -2.81 7.21
CA ALA A 129 -8.25 -2.88 8.17
C ALA A 129 -7.02 -2.15 7.61
N ASN A 130 -6.10 -1.79 8.49
CA ASN A 130 -4.93 -1.02 8.15
C ASN A 130 -3.76 -1.55 8.98
N ILE A 131 -2.68 -1.93 8.30
CA ILE A 131 -1.45 -2.37 8.95
C ILE A 131 -0.33 -1.47 8.46
N HIS A 132 0.42 -0.91 9.38
CA HIS A 132 1.58 -0.10 9.05
C HIS A 132 2.85 -0.82 9.51
N VAL A 133 3.80 -0.95 8.58
CA VAL A 133 5.11 -1.52 8.87
C VAL A 133 6.10 -0.36 8.87
N PRO A 134 6.69 -0.03 10.01
CA PRO A 134 7.65 1.07 10.06
C PRO A 134 8.92 0.69 9.32
N LYS A 135 9.45 1.63 8.54
CA LYS A 135 10.77 1.46 7.99
C LYS A 135 11.77 1.94 9.03
N THR A 136 12.86 1.23 9.17
CA THR A 136 13.93 1.65 10.05
C THR A 136 15.00 2.29 9.21
N ILE A 137 15.33 3.53 9.55
CA ILE A 137 16.43 4.22 8.91
C ILE A 137 17.70 3.81 9.58
N ASP A 138 17.62 3.64 10.85
CA ASP A 138 18.73 3.18 11.64
C ASP A 138 18.77 1.71 11.55
N ASN A 139 19.56 1.27 10.73
CA ASN A 139 19.79 -0.11 10.67
C ASN A 139 20.74 -0.48 11.78
N ASP A 140 20.22 -0.63 12.93
CA ASP A 140 21.01 -0.91 14.08
C ASP A 140 21.56 -2.32 14.11
N LEU A 141 22.05 -2.70 13.08
CA LEU A 141 22.59 -4.04 13.01
C LEU A 141 24.03 -4.11 13.45
#